data_7f8b51bc6aa9f90ae496af65a0ac5201
#
_entry.id   7f8b51bc6aa9f90ae496af65a0ac5201
#
_cell.length_a   1.000
_cell.length_b   1.000
_cell.length_c   1.000
_cell.angle_alpha   90.00
_cell.angle_beta   90.00
_cell.angle_gamma   90.00
#
_symmetry.space_group_name_H-M   'P 1'
#
loop_
_entity.id
_entity.type
_entity.pdbx_description
1 polymer ?
#
loop_
_entity_poly.entity_id
_entity_poly.type
_entity_poly.pdbx_seq_one_letter_code
_entity_poly.pdbx_strand_id
1 'polypeptide(L)'
;MTGSAISVVSGRVAYTLGLEGPAVTVDTACSSSLVALHLAVQALRQGECSFALAGGVSVMATPGTFVGFSRQRGLALDGRCKPFSAAADGFGAAEGAGMLFLERLSDARRNGHPVLAVVRGTATNQDGASSALSAPNGPSQQRVIRQALANAGLTAGQVDAVEAHGTGTKLGDPIEAQALLATYGRERTAGDPLLLGSVKSNIGHTQAAAGVAGVMKMVLAMRHGVLPRTLHIDEPSPHVDWSTGTVELLTEAAAWPEGEEPRRAGVSSFGISGTNAHAIIEQAPAPSAASDVTSDDITGAAEEAEAPRTALPLIPWLLSSKSEAALRAQARRLLDHVEQHPEMAAADIGLSLATTRTAFDHRAVVLAQDRAQAVRALTDHLAGGGASGLVEGVARRSAGVVFVFPGQGSQWVGMAAGLLDASPVFARRIEECAAALAPFVDWSLVEVLRGGEGAAAALERVDVVQPVLWAVMVSLAELWRSYGVEPAAVIGHSQGEIAAACVARCVVAGGRREGGGVAQPGAAGAVRARGHGVGVAARGLGAGAP
;
A
#
# COMPACT_ATOMS: atom_id res chain seq x y z
N MET A 1 12.44 -1.07 32.64
CA MET A 1 11.01 -0.95 32.33
C MET A 1 10.71 -1.06 30.83
N THR A 2 11.34 -0.31 29.96
CA THR A 2 11.04 -0.30 28.51
C THR A 2 11.40 -1.59 27.75
N GLY A 3 12.09 -2.52 28.37
CA GLY A 3 12.44 -3.82 27.79
C GLY A 3 11.55 -4.99 28.20
N SER A 4 10.69 -4.81 29.21
CA SER A 4 9.90 -5.90 29.78
C SER A 4 8.39 -5.60 29.91
N ALA A 5 7.97 -4.34 29.78
CA ALA A 5 6.56 -4.00 29.82
C ALA A 5 5.88 -4.37 28.49
N ILE A 6 4.81 -5.19 28.55
CA ILE A 6 4.10 -5.70 27.37
C ILE A 6 3.53 -4.55 26.52
N SER A 7 3.03 -3.47 27.15
CA SER A 7 2.53 -2.28 26.44
C SER A 7 3.56 -1.60 25.53
N VAL A 8 4.87 -1.79 25.79
CA VAL A 8 5.94 -1.22 24.97
C VAL A 8 6.07 -1.94 23.62
N VAL A 9 5.53 -3.13 23.43
CA VAL A 9 5.61 -3.87 22.17
C VAL A 9 4.96 -3.07 21.05
N SER A 10 3.68 -2.74 21.16
CA SER A 10 2.96 -1.92 20.18
C SER A 10 3.46 -0.48 20.14
N GLY A 11 3.74 0.13 21.31
CA GLY A 11 4.27 1.49 21.38
C GLY A 11 5.64 1.67 20.73
N ARG A 12 6.52 0.66 20.77
CA ARG A 12 7.83 0.68 20.08
C ARG A 12 7.66 0.63 18.56
N VAL A 13 6.73 -0.15 18.05
CA VAL A 13 6.42 -0.19 16.61
C VAL A 13 5.91 1.19 16.16
N ALA A 14 4.95 1.76 16.89
CA ALA A 14 4.41 3.08 16.60
C ALA A 14 5.51 4.16 16.65
N TYR A 15 6.34 4.17 17.68
CA TYR A 15 7.46 5.11 17.81
C TYR A 15 8.47 4.99 16.67
N THR A 16 8.83 3.77 16.29
CA THR A 16 9.85 3.53 15.24
C THR A 16 9.36 3.95 13.86
N LEU A 17 8.07 3.76 13.58
CA LEU A 17 7.46 4.05 12.28
C LEU A 17 6.77 5.42 12.23
N GLY A 18 6.73 6.19 13.33
CA GLY A 18 6.07 7.48 13.40
C GLY A 18 4.54 7.38 13.28
N LEU A 19 3.93 6.32 13.85
CA LEU A 19 2.49 6.11 13.80
C LEU A 19 1.81 6.76 15.00
N GLU A 20 0.71 7.51 14.78
CA GLU A 20 0.05 8.32 15.79
C GLU A 20 -1.31 7.75 16.25
N GLY A 21 -1.84 6.75 15.55
CA GLY A 21 -3.10 6.10 15.90
C GLY A 21 -3.02 5.23 17.18
N PRO A 22 -4.11 4.56 17.56
CA PRO A 22 -4.14 3.70 18.73
C PRO A 22 -3.05 2.63 18.70
N ALA A 23 -2.25 2.51 19.76
CA ALA A 23 -1.20 1.49 19.92
C ALA A 23 -1.56 0.59 21.10
N VAL A 24 -2.14 -0.58 20.82
CA VAL A 24 -2.69 -1.50 21.81
C VAL A 24 -1.95 -2.83 21.76
N THR A 25 -1.54 -3.35 22.92
CA THR A 25 -1.06 -4.71 23.08
C THR A 25 -2.12 -5.55 23.77
N VAL A 26 -2.52 -6.64 23.13
CA VAL A 26 -3.59 -7.52 23.59
C VAL A 26 -3.03 -8.90 23.88
N ASP A 27 -3.42 -9.48 25.03
CA ASP A 27 -3.17 -10.88 25.33
C ASP A 27 -4.49 -11.60 25.61
N THR A 28 -4.90 -12.44 24.68
CA THR A 28 -6.00 -13.40 24.79
C THR A 28 -5.50 -14.81 24.46
N ALA A 29 -4.25 -15.07 24.78
CA ALA A 29 -3.53 -16.30 24.48
C ALA A 29 -3.55 -16.60 22.94
N CYS A 30 -3.98 -17.80 22.54
CA CYS A 30 -3.89 -18.25 21.14
C CYS A 30 -4.73 -17.39 20.18
N SER A 31 -5.76 -16.70 20.62
CA SER A 31 -6.59 -15.82 19.79
C SER A 31 -6.05 -14.39 19.62
N SER A 32 -4.96 -14.02 20.32
CA SER A 32 -4.48 -12.63 20.41
C SER A 32 -4.36 -11.91 19.06
N SER A 33 -3.74 -12.54 18.06
CA SER A 33 -3.53 -11.90 16.75
C SER A 33 -4.84 -11.72 15.95
N LEU A 34 -5.83 -12.61 16.07
CA LEU A 34 -7.15 -12.40 15.45
C LEU A 34 -7.97 -11.37 16.21
N VAL A 35 -7.81 -11.26 17.54
CA VAL A 35 -8.41 -10.18 18.33
C VAL A 35 -7.78 -8.84 17.94
N ALA A 36 -6.46 -8.78 17.80
CA ALA A 36 -5.77 -7.58 17.28
C ALA A 36 -6.26 -7.21 15.87
N LEU A 37 -6.44 -8.19 14.98
CA LEU A 37 -7.05 -7.99 13.66
C LEU A 37 -8.47 -7.43 13.77
N HIS A 38 -9.30 -7.99 14.65
CA HIS A 38 -10.66 -7.51 14.88
C HIS A 38 -10.69 -6.04 15.33
N LEU A 39 -9.86 -5.66 16.31
CA LEU A 39 -9.77 -4.28 16.79
C LEU A 39 -9.29 -3.32 15.67
N ALA A 40 -8.30 -3.72 14.90
CA ALA A 40 -7.80 -2.92 13.76
C ALA A 40 -8.87 -2.72 12.67
N VAL A 41 -9.63 -3.77 12.35
CA VAL A 41 -10.77 -3.67 11.41
C VAL A 41 -11.83 -2.71 11.92
N GLN A 42 -12.13 -2.73 13.23
CA GLN A 42 -13.09 -1.80 13.83
C GLN A 42 -12.58 -0.36 13.77
N ALA A 43 -11.33 -0.10 14.15
CA ALA A 43 -10.73 1.23 14.08
C ALA A 43 -10.73 1.83 12.65
N LEU A 44 -10.40 1.00 11.64
CA LEU A 44 -10.48 1.40 10.24
C LEU A 44 -11.91 1.73 9.77
N ARG A 45 -12.89 0.90 10.16
CA ARG A 45 -14.32 1.12 9.81
C ARG A 45 -14.91 2.36 10.50
N GLN A 46 -14.47 2.67 11.71
CA GLN A 46 -14.88 3.85 12.47
C GLN A 46 -14.13 5.12 12.05
N GLY A 47 -13.10 5.00 11.21
CA GLY A 47 -12.30 6.14 10.76
C GLY A 47 -11.30 6.66 11.78
N GLU A 48 -11.01 5.89 12.86
CA GLU A 48 -10.01 6.27 13.87
C GLU A 48 -8.59 6.32 13.29
N CYS A 49 -8.34 5.56 12.22
CA CYS A 49 -7.07 5.54 11.50
C CYS A 49 -7.29 5.30 10.00
N SER A 50 -6.28 5.68 9.17
CA SER A 50 -6.31 5.47 7.72
C SER A 50 -5.79 4.10 7.34
N PHE A 51 -4.80 3.58 8.09
CA PHE A 51 -4.26 2.24 7.96
C PHE A 51 -3.90 1.71 9.35
N ALA A 52 -3.71 0.41 9.47
CA ALA A 52 -3.38 -0.24 10.73
C ALA A 52 -2.38 -1.39 10.52
N LEU A 53 -1.53 -1.61 11.52
CA LEU A 53 -0.71 -2.81 11.64
C LEU A 53 -1.36 -3.71 12.69
N ALA A 54 -1.72 -4.92 12.30
CA ALA A 54 -2.27 -5.93 13.23
C ALA A 54 -1.49 -7.23 13.12
N GLY A 55 -1.15 -7.83 14.23
CA GLY A 55 -0.37 -9.06 14.20
C GLY A 55 -0.22 -9.71 15.55
N GLY A 56 0.71 -10.63 15.65
CA GLY A 56 1.04 -11.33 16.88
C GLY A 56 2.50 -11.78 16.88
N VAL A 57 3.02 -11.93 18.09
CA VAL A 57 4.38 -12.41 18.32
C VAL A 57 4.40 -13.32 19.54
N SER A 58 5.15 -14.40 19.46
CA SER A 58 5.43 -15.27 20.59
C SER A 58 6.89 -15.68 20.58
N VAL A 59 7.57 -15.45 21.71
CA VAL A 59 8.97 -15.83 21.96
C VAL A 59 9.05 -16.55 23.28
N MET A 60 9.57 -17.76 23.27
CA MET A 60 9.71 -18.61 24.47
C MET A 60 11.13 -18.47 25.05
N ALA A 61 11.41 -17.30 25.64
CA ALA A 61 12.72 -17.00 26.20
C ALA A 61 13.13 -17.88 27.40
N THR A 62 12.20 -18.64 27.95
CA THR A 62 12.41 -19.55 29.11
C THR A 62 11.68 -20.87 28.88
N PRO A 63 12.05 -21.96 29.58
CA PRO A 63 11.35 -23.24 29.48
C PRO A 63 9.96 -23.25 30.14
N GLY A 64 9.47 -22.12 30.67
CA GLY A 64 8.21 -22.02 31.42
C GLY A 64 7.00 -22.59 30.69
N THR A 65 6.84 -22.29 29.42
CA THR A 65 5.76 -22.81 28.56
C THR A 65 5.80 -24.36 28.50
N PHE A 66 6.98 -24.92 28.23
CA PHE A 66 7.15 -26.37 28.17
C PHE A 66 6.87 -27.04 29.51
N VAL A 67 7.39 -26.50 30.61
CA VAL A 67 7.17 -27.02 31.95
C VAL A 67 5.68 -26.98 32.34
N GLY A 68 5.02 -25.84 32.10
CA GLY A 68 3.61 -25.65 32.41
C GLY A 68 2.70 -26.62 31.65
N PHE A 69 2.83 -26.67 30.33
CA PHE A 69 1.98 -27.52 29.50
C PHE A 69 2.34 -29.01 29.59
N SER A 70 3.60 -29.38 29.88
CA SER A 70 3.94 -30.78 30.20
C SER A 70 3.22 -31.27 31.45
N ARG A 71 3.19 -30.44 32.49
CA ARG A 71 2.44 -30.79 33.72
C ARG A 71 0.94 -30.96 33.49
N GLN A 72 0.38 -30.18 32.54
CA GLN A 72 -1.02 -30.28 32.13
C GLN A 72 -1.26 -31.42 31.11
N ARG A 73 -0.21 -32.11 30.65
CA ARG A 73 -0.27 -33.12 29.59
C ARG A 73 -0.86 -32.54 28.28
N GLY A 74 -0.59 -31.28 28.00
CA GLY A 74 -1.10 -30.60 26.82
C GLY A 74 -0.15 -30.67 25.61
N LEU A 75 1.14 -31.02 25.81
CA LEU A 75 2.12 -31.14 24.74
C LEU A 75 2.12 -32.54 24.12
N ALA A 76 2.26 -32.59 22.79
CA ALA A 76 2.51 -33.83 22.06
C ALA A 76 3.90 -34.39 22.42
N LEU A 77 4.02 -35.71 22.55
CA LEU A 77 5.27 -36.36 22.94
C LEU A 77 6.37 -36.19 21.90
N ASP A 78 5.98 -36.11 20.63
CA ASP A 78 6.87 -35.91 19.47
C ASP A 78 7.02 -34.43 19.06
N GLY A 79 6.39 -33.50 19.81
CA GLY A 79 6.43 -32.07 19.54
C GLY A 79 5.65 -31.61 18.31
N ARG A 80 4.77 -32.45 17.74
CA ARG A 80 4.01 -32.18 16.51
C ARG A 80 2.52 -31.95 16.80
N CYS A 81 1.92 -30.99 16.12
CA CYS A 81 0.49 -30.88 16.06
C CYS A 81 -0.07 -31.88 15.04
N LYS A 82 -1.00 -32.72 15.47
CA LYS A 82 -1.71 -33.72 14.65
C LYS A 82 -3.20 -33.36 14.56
N PRO A 83 -3.56 -32.28 13.83
CA PRO A 83 -4.92 -31.74 13.82
C PRO A 83 -5.94 -32.76 13.34
N PHE A 84 -7.00 -32.94 14.12
CA PHE A 84 -8.15 -33.80 13.79
C PHE A 84 -7.81 -35.28 13.56
N SER A 85 -6.60 -35.70 13.89
CA SER A 85 -6.13 -37.07 13.73
C SER A 85 -6.55 -37.96 14.89
N ALA A 86 -6.76 -39.26 14.64
CA ALA A 86 -6.92 -40.27 15.69
C ALA A 86 -5.69 -40.34 16.63
N ALA A 87 -4.50 -39.99 16.10
CA ALA A 87 -3.24 -39.93 16.85
C ALA A 87 -3.03 -38.61 17.61
N ALA A 88 -4.01 -37.71 17.67
CA ALA A 88 -3.92 -36.44 18.39
C ALA A 88 -3.64 -36.69 19.89
N ASP A 89 -2.53 -36.13 20.41
CA ASP A 89 -2.06 -36.36 21.77
C ASP A 89 -1.62 -35.10 22.50
N GLY A 90 -1.67 -33.94 21.83
CA GLY A 90 -1.27 -32.64 22.34
C GLY A 90 -0.77 -31.74 21.23
N PHE A 91 -0.33 -30.54 21.57
CA PHE A 91 0.22 -29.59 20.60
C PHE A 91 1.75 -29.53 20.67
N GLY A 92 2.38 -29.17 19.56
CA GLY A 92 3.78 -28.77 19.50
C GLY A 92 3.92 -27.28 19.69
N ALA A 93 4.56 -26.81 20.77
CA ALA A 93 4.78 -25.40 21.00
C ALA A 93 5.80 -24.82 20.01
N ALA A 94 5.50 -23.67 19.44
CA ALA A 94 6.37 -22.96 18.50
C ALA A 94 6.39 -21.45 18.77
N GLU A 95 7.43 -20.81 18.28
CA GLU A 95 7.56 -19.36 18.23
C GLU A 95 7.14 -18.83 16.88
N GLY A 96 6.84 -17.54 16.79
CA GLY A 96 6.52 -16.89 15.53
C GLY A 96 6.17 -15.43 15.71
N ALA A 97 6.30 -14.70 14.61
CA ALA A 97 5.82 -13.33 14.49
C ALA A 97 5.21 -13.13 13.12
N GLY A 98 4.10 -12.44 13.06
CA GLY A 98 3.43 -12.06 11.82
C GLY A 98 2.75 -10.71 11.96
N MET A 99 2.76 -9.92 10.88
CA MET A 99 2.14 -8.60 10.85
C MET A 99 1.37 -8.43 9.55
N LEU A 100 0.14 -7.95 9.67
CA LEU A 100 -0.73 -7.57 8.55
C LEU A 100 -0.77 -6.05 8.47
N PHE A 101 -0.59 -5.52 7.26
CA PHE A 101 -0.90 -4.14 6.95
C PHE A 101 -2.31 -4.06 6.42
N LEU A 102 -3.14 -3.23 7.02
CA LEU A 102 -4.57 -3.12 6.75
C LEU A 102 -4.93 -1.70 6.36
N GLU A 103 -5.80 -1.59 5.37
CA GLU A 103 -6.34 -0.33 4.89
C GLU A 103 -7.78 -0.56 4.42
N ARG A 104 -8.63 0.47 4.39
CA ARG A 104 -9.94 0.34 3.74
C ARG A 104 -9.76 0.07 2.25
N LEU A 105 -10.52 -0.85 1.68
CA LEU A 105 -10.39 -1.24 0.27
C LEU A 105 -10.56 -0.04 -0.68
N SER A 106 -11.46 0.90 -0.36
CA SER A 106 -11.63 2.15 -1.11
C SER A 106 -10.37 3.01 -1.12
N ASP A 107 -9.68 3.08 0.01
CA ASP A 107 -8.46 3.87 0.16
C ASP A 107 -7.29 3.19 -0.55
N ALA A 108 -7.16 1.87 -0.41
CA ALA A 108 -6.15 1.09 -1.13
C ALA A 108 -6.28 1.25 -2.66
N ARG A 109 -7.52 1.18 -3.18
CA ARG A 109 -7.78 1.41 -4.61
C ARG A 109 -7.44 2.83 -5.04
N ARG A 110 -7.87 3.83 -4.29
CA ARG A 110 -7.57 5.25 -4.57
C ARG A 110 -6.07 5.54 -4.56
N ASN A 111 -5.34 4.90 -3.64
CA ASN A 111 -3.90 5.09 -3.46
C ASN A 111 -3.05 4.19 -4.36
N GLY A 112 -3.67 3.29 -5.14
CA GLY A 112 -2.96 2.33 -6.00
C GLY A 112 -2.18 1.26 -5.22
N HIS A 113 -2.57 0.97 -3.97
CA HIS A 113 -1.90 -0.04 -3.16
C HIS A 113 -2.32 -1.46 -3.58
N PRO A 114 -1.37 -2.41 -3.69
CA PRO A 114 -1.69 -3.79 -4.02
C PRO A 114 -2.50 -4.43 -2.90
N VAL A 115 -3.66 -5.00 -3.25
CA VAL A 115 -4.52 -5.72 -2.31
C VAL A 115 -4.22 -7.21 -2.42
N LEU A 116 -3.81 -7.84 -1.33
CA LEU A 116 -3.52 -9.28 -1.30
C LEU A 116 -4.77 -10.12 -1.00
N ALA A 117 -5.64 -9.62 -0.13
CA ALA A 117 -6.92 -10.20 0.24
C ALA A 117 -7.80 -9.15 0.93
N VAL A 118 -9.08 -9.46 1.11
CA VAL A 118 -10.03 -8.61 1.81
C VAL A 118 -10.50 -9.29 3.10
N VAL A 119 -10.47 -8.60 4.23
CA VAL A 119 -11.10 -9.05 5.47
C VAL A 119 -12.58 -8.67 5.41
N ARG A 120 -13.44 -9.65 5.12
CA ARG A 120 -14.89 -9.44 4.95
C ARG A 120 -15.59 -9.25 6.29
N GLY A 121 -15.26 -10.09 7.25
CA GLY A 121 -15.87 -10.04 8.56
C GLY A 121 -14.98 -10.65 9.63
N THR A 122 -15.14 -10.18 10.87
CA THR A 122 -14.46 -10.72 12.03
C THR A 122 -15.44 -10.74 13.22
N ALA A 123 -15.27 -11.69 14.11
CA ALA A 123 -16.00 -11.71 15.38
C ALA A 123 -15.12 -12.26 16.50
N THR A 124 -15.43 -11.84 17.71
CA THR A 124 -14.84 -12.36 18.96
C THR A 124 -15.94 -12.63 19.98
N ASN A 125 -15.74 -13.63 20.80
CA ASN A 125 -16.60 -13.89 21.97
C ASN A 125 -15.83 -14.59 23.10
N GLN A 126 -16.53 -14.92 24.17
CA GLN A 126 -16.00 -15.65 25.32
C GLN A 126 -16.81 -16.93 25.55
N ASP A 127 -16.13 -17.97 26.01
CA ASP A 127 -16.76 -19.27 26.34
C ASP A 127 -17.74 -19.16 27.50
N GLY A 128 -17.51 -18.22 28.40
CA GLY A 128 -18.31 -18.07 29.62
C GLY A 128 -18.09 -19.23 30.59
N ALA A 129 -19.18 -19.71 31.24
CA ALA A 129 -19.13 -20.84 32.12
C ALA A 129 -19.08 -22.16 31.34
N SER A 130 -17.88 -22.53 30.84
CA SER A 130 -17.61 -23.84 30.26
C SER A 130 -17.40 -24.91 31.36
N SER A 131 -17.11 -26.16 30.97
CA SER A 131 -16.87 -27.24 31.92
C SER A 131 -15.61 -27.04 32.78
N ALA A 132 -14.64 -26.25 32.33
CA ALA A 132 -13.46 -25.81 33.09
C ALA A 132 -12.91 -24.53 32.45
N LEU A 133 -12.08 -23.74 33.15
CA LEU A 133 -11.52 -22.48 32.69
C LEU A 133 -10.81 -22.60 31.33
N SER A 134 -10.09 -23.69 31.10
CA SER A 134 -9.33 -23.95 29.86
C SER A 134 -10.02 -24.93 28.91
N ALA A 135 -11.28 -25.34 29.21
CA ALA A 135 -12.02 -26.27 28.35
C ALA A 135 -12.77 -25.51 27.25
N PRO A 136 -12.59 -25.85 25.99
CA PRO A 136 -13.28 -25.22 24.86
C PRO A 136 -14.80 -25.40 24.97
N ASN A 137 -15.56 -24.45 24.43
CA ASN A 137 -17.01 -24.46 24.41
C ASN A 137 -17.53 -24.47 22.97
N GLY A 138 -18.00 -25.64 22.49
CA GLY A 138 -18.50 -25.80 21.11
C GLY A 138 -19.62 -24.82 20.74
N PRO A 139 -20.68 -24.64 21.58
CA PRO A 139 -21.69 -23.60 21.33
C PRO A 139 -21.12 -22.19 21.17
N SER A 140 -20.10 -21.82 21.93
CA SER A 140 -19.43 -20.50 21.77
C SER A 140 -18.67 -20.39 20.45
N GLN A 141 -17.97 -21.46 20.07
CA GLN A 141 -17.31 -21.52 18.75
C GLN A 141 -18.33 -21.40 17.61
N GLN A 142 -19.46 -22.06 17.69
CA GLN A 142 -20.54 -21.91 16.69
C GLN A 142 -21.07 -20.46 16.64
N ARG A 143 -21.23 -19.80 17.77
CA ARG A 143 -21.71 -18.40 17.83
C ARG A 143 -20.71 -17.44 17.20
N VAL A 144 -19.40 -17.56 17.47
CA VAL A 144 -18.39 -16.67 16.91
C VAL A 144 -18.28 -16.85 15.39
N ILE A 145 -18.39 -18.10 14.90
CA ILE A 145 -18.41 -18.40 13.45
C ILE A 145 -19.61 -17.74 12.78
N ARG A 146 -20.84 -17.97 13.30
CA ARG A 146 -22.05 -17.36 12.75
C ARG A 146 -22.01 -15.84 12.79
N GLN A 147 -21.45 -15.26 13.85
CA GLN A 147 -21.33 -13.81 13.96
C GLN A 147 -20.32 -13.26 12.95
N ALA A 148 -19.20 -13.94 12.70
CA ALA A 148 -18.24 -13.52 11.67
C ALA A 148 -18.83 -13.59 10.27
N LEU A 149 -19.61 -14.63 9.96
CA LEU A 149 -20.36 -14.75 8.70
C LEU A 149 -21.39 -13.62 8.55
N ALA A 150 -22.17 -13.35 9.59
CA ALA A 150 -23.14 -12.25 9.59
C ALA A 150 -22.45 -10.89 9.38
N ASN A 151 -21.32 -10.63 10.03
CA ASN A 151 -20.54 -9.41 9.88
C ASN A 151 -19.89 -9.30 8.47
N ALA A 152 -19.67 -10.43 7.81
CA ALA A 152 -19.20 -10.50 6.43
C ALA A 152 -20.32 -10.32 5.40
N GLY A 153 -21.60 -10.47 5.80
CA GLY A 153 -22.74 -10.54 4.90
C GLY A 153 -22.73 -11.81 4.04
N LEU A 154 -22.24 -12.93 4.57
CA LEU A 154 -22.06 -14.19 3.85
C LEU A 154 -22.82 -15.33 4.52
N THR A 155 -23.22 -16.31 3.71
CA THR A 155 -23.73 -17.61 4.17
C THR A 155 -22.57 -18.58 4.37
N ALA A 156 -22.81 -19.67 5.10
CA ALA A 156 -21.81 -20.71 5.32
C ALA A 156 -21.37 -21.40 4.02
N GLY A 157 -22.27 -21.56 3.04
CA GLY A 157 -21.98 -22.16 1.74
C GLY A 157 -21.04 -21.33 0.86
N GLN A 158 -20.87 -20.04 1.14
CA GLN A 158 -20.02 -19.13 0.37
C GLN A 158 -18.55 -19.11 0.85
N VAL A 159 -18.17 -19.97 1.80
CA VAL A 159 -16.79 -20.06 2.32
C VAL A 159 -16.25 -21.44 1.97
N ASP A 160 -15.21 -21.54 1.18
CA ASP A 160 -14.70 -22.78 0.58
C ASP A 160 -13.87 -23.60 1.56
N ALA A 161 -13.09 -22.93 2.40
CA ALA A 161 -12.13 -23.57 3.28
C ALA A 161 -12.08 -22.92 4.67
N VAL A 162 -11.65 -23.68 5.66
CA VAL A 162 -11.33 -23.16 7.00
C VAL A 162 -9.91 -23.55 7.40
N GLU A 163 -9.15 -22.56 7.76
CA GLU A 163 -7.94 -22.70 8.55
C GLU A 163 -8.35 -22.79 10.01
N ALA A 164 -8.34 -23.97 10.54
CA ALA A 164 -8.81 -24.27 11.89
C ALA A 164 -7.83 -23.83 12.99
N HIS A 165 -8.34 -23.75 14.20
CA HIS A 165 -7.47 -23.72 15.37
C HIS A 165 -6.62 -24.99 15.46
N GLY A 166 -7.22 -26.17 15.32
CA GLY A 166 -6.59 -27.45 15.02
C GLY A 166 -5.23 -27.69 15.67
N THR A 167 -5.19 -27.80 17.00
CA THR A 167 -3.94 -27.91 17.77
C THR A 167 -3.43 -29.35 17.92
N GLY A 168 -4.23 -30.34 17.56
CA GLY A 168 -3.91 -31.76 17.77
C GLY A 168 -4.19 -32.23 19.19
N THR A 169 -5.11 -31.58 19.91
CA THR A 169 -5.48 -31.97 21.27
C THR A 169 -6.68 -32.90 21.29
N LYS A 170 -6.65 -33.93 22.18
CA LYS A 170 -7.72 -34.93 22.31
C LYS A 170 -9.10 -34.36 22.60
N LEU A 171 -9.16 -33.22 23.29
CA LEU A 171 -10.42 -32.59 23.68
C LEU A 171 -10.81 -31.46 22.71
N GLY A 172 -9.85 -30.62 22.34
CA GLY A 172 -10.13 -29.39 21.58
C GLY A 172 -10.56 -29.67 20.16
N ASP A 173 -9.83 -30.51 19.46
CA ASP A 173 -10.07 -30.79 18.05
C ASP A 173 -11.46 -31.41 17.78
N PRO A 174 -11.95 -32.40 18.56
CA PRO A 174 -13.33 -32.89 18.39
C PRO A 174 -14.41 -31.83 18.63
N ILE A 175 -14.24 -30.94 19.62
CA ILE A 175 -15.16 -29.86 19.89
C ILE A 175 -15.19 -28.87 18.72
N GLU A 176 -14.03 -28.49 18.19
CA GLU A 176 -13.93 -27.61 17.05
C GLU A 176 -14.53 -28.24 15.78
N ALA A 177 -14.21 -29.50 15.49
CA ALA A 177 -14.74 -30.23 14.33
C ALA A 177 -16.27 -30.27 14.37
N GLN A 178 -16.87 -30.60 15.54
CA GLN A 178 -18.31 -30.60 15.72
C GLN A 178 -18.91 -29.19 15.54
N ALA A 179 -18.22 -28.13 15.98
CA ALA A 179 -18.69 -26.77 15.78
C ALA A 179 -18.67 -26.38 14.30
N LEU A 180 -17.65 -26.79 13.53
CA LEU A 180 -17.54 -26.58 12.08
C LEU A 180 -18.59 -27.37 11.30
N LEU A 181 -18.80 -28.64 11.65
CA LEU A 181 -19.88 -29.47 11.09
C LEU A 181 -21.25 -28.84 11.32
N ALA A 182 -21.52 -28.31 12.52
CA ALA A 182 -22.80 -27.68 12.88
C ALA A 182 -23.00 -26.27 12.29
N THR A 183 -21.98 -25.67 11.71
CA THR A 183 -22.05 -24.32 11.11
C THR A 183 -21.82 -24.37 9.61
N TYR A 184 -20.63 -24.63 9.17
CA TYR A 184 -20.27 -24.67 7.74
C TYR A 184 -20.71 -25.93 7.02
N GLY A 185 -20.67 -27.09 7.71
CA GLY A 185 -20.95 -28.39 7.09
C GLY A 185 -22.44 -28.71 6.93
N ARG A 186 -23.34 -27.98 7.62
CA ARG A 186 -24.74 -28.40 7.76
C ARG A 186 -25.59 -28.25 6.49
N GLU A 187 -25.29 -27.25 5.67
CA GLU A 187 -26.10 -26.91 4.49
C GLU A 187 -25.37 -27.24 3.17
N ARG A 188 -24.32 -28.06 3.25
CA ARG A 188 -23.48 -28.42 2.10
C ARG A 188 -23.85 -29.80 1.55
N THR A 189 -23.50 -30.02 0.27
CA THR A 189 -23.65 -31.29 -0.40
C THR A 189 -22.31 -32.03 -0.51
N ALA A 190 -22.35 -33.32 -0.77
CA ALA A 190 -21.13 -34.13 -0.96
C ALA A 190 -20.24 -33.64 -2.12
N GLY A 191 -20.82 -32.94 -3.10
CA GLY A 191 -20.07 -32.36 -4.21
C GLY A 191 -19.41 -30.99 -3.91
N ASP A 192 -19.72 -30.40 -2.73
CA ASP A 192 -19.18 -29.11 -2.31
C ASP A 192 -18.88 -29.15 -0.79
N PRO A 193 -17.92 -29.95 -0.32
CA PRO A 193 -17.56 -30.01 1.09
C PRO A 193 -16.83 -28.75 1.54
N LEU A 194 -16.94 -28.41 2.84
CA LEU A 194 -15.99 -27.47 3.45
C LEU A 194 -14.63 -28.12 3.55
N LEU A 195 -13.60 -27.48 2.99
CA LEU A 195 -12.23 -27.98 3.08
C LEU A 195 -11.58 -27.51 4.39
N LEU A 196 -11.09 -28.44 5.20
CA LEU A 196 -10.61 -28.18 6.56
C LEU A 196 -9.12 -28.51 6.71
N GLY A 197 -8.33 -27.53 7.17
CA GLY A 197 -6.91 -27.76 7.44
C GLY A 197 -6.37 -26.92 8.58
N SER A 198 -5.13 -27.18 8.97
CA SER A 198 -4.40 -26.39 9.97
C SER A 198 -2.91 -26.32 9.66
N VAL A 199 -2.37 -25.08 9.56
CA VAL A 199 -0.95 -24.79 9.38
C VAL A 199 -0.09 -25.29 10.56
N LYS A 200 -0.70 -25.51 11.71
CA LYS A 200 0.01 -25.98 12.90
C LYS A 200 0.65 -27.36 12.72
N SER A 201 0.13 -28.16 11.81
CA SER A 201 0.79 -29.43 11.42
C SER A 201 2.17 -29.22 10.79
N ASN A 202 2.41 -28.04 10.17
CA ASN A 202 3.64 -27.71 9.47
C ASN A 202 4.64 -26.96 10.36
N ILE A 203 4.16 -25.98 11.17
CA ILE A 203 5.01 -25.03 11.90
C ILE A 203 4.87 -25.12 13.42
N GLY A 204 4.01 -26.01 13.95
CA GLY A 204 3.65 -26.03 15.34
C GLY A 204 2.67 -24.91 15.73
N HIS A 205 2.32 -24.84 17.01
CA HIS A 205 1.41 -23.84 17.54
C HIS A 205 2.18 -22.59 17.97
N THR A 206 2.15 -21.53 17.15
CA THR A 206 2.84 -20.26 17.38
C THR A 206 2.14 -19.34 18.38
N GLN A 207 1.28 -19.89 19.23
CA GLN A 207 0.63 -19.24 20.38
C GLN A 207 -0.07 -17.92 19.97
N ALA A 208 0.35 -16.75 20.50
CA ALA A 208 -0.25 -15.46 20.15
C ALA A 208 -0.19 -15.11 18.66
N ALA A 209 0.79 -15.65 17.91
CA ALA A 209 0.91 -15.48 16.48
C ALA A 209 0.11 -16.51 15.65
N ALA A 210 -0.60 -17.46 16.28
CA ALA A 210 -1.27 -18.55 15.55
C ALA A 210 -2.33 -18.07 14.56
N GLY A 211 -3.15 -17.09 14.96
CA GLY A 211 -4.20 -16.55 14.09
C GLY A 211 -3.65 -15.83 12.87
N VAL A 212 -2.62 -14.98 13.04
CA VAL A 212 -2.00 -14.28 11.90
C VAL A 212 -1.30 -15.25 10.95
N ALA A 213 -0.69 -16.32 11.46
CA ALA A 213 -0.11 -17.38 10.63
C ALA A 213 -1.19 -18.05 9.76
N GLY A 214 -2.36 -18.33 10.32
CA GLY A 214 -3.51 -18.85 9.57
C GLY A 214 -4.01 -17.89 8.49
N VAL A 215 -4.12 -16.59 8.79
CA VAL A 215 -4.48 -15.58 7.79
C VAL A 215 -3.45 -15.55 6.66
N MET A 216 -2.17 -15.50 6.98
CA MET A 216 -1.09 -15.48 5.97
C MET A 216 -1.11 -16.73 5.09
N LYS A 217 -1.33 -17.93 5.69
CA LYS A 217 -1.50 -19.17 4.91
C LYS A 217 -2.64 -19.06 3.91
N MET A 218 -3.82 -18.60 4.35
CA MET A 218 -4.98 -18.55 3.46
C MET A 218 -4.84 -17.48 2.37
N VAL A 219 -4.22 -16.34 2.66
CA VAL A 219 -3.86 -15.34 1.65
C VAL A 219 -2.94 -15.92 0.58
N LEU A 220 -1.90 -16.66 1.00
CA LEU A 220 -0.98 -17.30 0.07
C LEU A 220 -1.66 -18.44 -0.71
N ALA A 221 -2.52 -19.24 -0.07
CA ALA A 221 -3.30 -20.30 -0.72
C ALA A 221 -4.21 -19.74 -1.82
N MET A 222 -4.92 -18.62 -1.56
CA MET A 222 -5.71 -17.90 -2.56
C MET A 222 -4.85 -17.43 -3.73
N ARG A 223 -3.69 -16.84 -3.43
CA ARG A 223 -2.78 -16.29 -4.44
C ARG A 223 -2.20 -17.38 -5.36
N HIS A 224 -1.90 -18.56 -4.80
CA HIS A 224 -1.31 -19.67 -5.54
C HIS A 224 -2.36 -20.64 -6.10
N GLY A 225 -3.64 -20.48 -5.77
CA GLY A 225 -4.71 -21.38 -6.22
C GLY A 225 -4.59 -22.81 -5.70
N VAL A 226 -4.00 -22.98 -4.50
CA VAL A 226 -3.76 -24.29 -3.89
C VAL A 226 -4.01 -24.24 -2.40
N LEU A 227 -4.78 -25.17 -1.89
CA LEU A 227 -4.93 -25.45 -0.46
C LEU A 227 -3.91 -26.52 -0.07
N PRO A 228 -2.91 -26.19 0.74
CA PRO A 228 -1.88 -27.16 1.14
C PRO A 228 -2.47 -28.20 2.10
N ARG A 229 -1.93 -29.40 2.05
CA ARG A 229 -2.35 -30.50 2.93
C ARG A 229 -2.02 -30.20 4.40
N THR A 230 -2.84 -30.74 5.29
CA THR A 230 -2.58 -30.83 6.74
C THR A 230 -1.80 -32.13 6.98
N LEU A 231 -0.67 -32.03 7.66
CA LEU A 231 0.21 -33.17 7.93
C LEU A 231 -0.31 -33.99 9.13
N HIS A 232 0.16 -35.23 9.23
CA HIS A 232 -0.03 -36.12 10.38
C HIS A 232 -1.49 -36.56 10.62
N ILE A 233 -2.30 -36.67 9.56
CA ILE A 233 -3.64 -37.24 9.60
C ILE A 233 -3.59 -38.57 8.83
N ASP A 234 -3.30 -39.66 9.55
CA ASP A 234 -3.39 -41.00 8.96
C ASP A 234 -4.83 -41.51 8.99
N GLU A 235 -5.53 -41.28 10.10
CA GLU A 235 -6.94 -41.55 10.28
C GLU A 235 -7.65 -40.34 10.96
N PRO A 236 -8.86 -39.97 10.53
CA PRO A 236 -9.64 -38.93 11.22
C PRO A 236 -9.97 -39.32 12.67
N SER A 237 -10.09 -38.33 13.53
CA SER A 237 -10.43 -38.56 14.94
C SER A 237 -11.73 -39.35 15.10
N PRO A 238 -11.72 -40.48 15.83
CA PRO A 238 -12.92 -41.30 16.12
C PRO A 238 -13.89 -40.63 17.11
N HIS A 239 -13.48 -39.51 17.71
CA HIS A 239 -14.32 -38.74 18.66
C HIS A 239 -15.23 -37.71 17.96
N VAL A 240 -15.20 -37.69 16.62
CA VAL A 240 -16.02 -36.81 15.79
C VAL A 240 -16.96 -37.66 14.95
N ASP A 241 -18.24 -37.37 15.00
CA ASP A 241 -19.18 -37.91 14.02
C ASP A 241 -19.14 -37.10 12.73
N TRP A 242 -18.25 -37.48 11.82
CA TRP A 242 -18.06 -36.81 10.54
C TRP A 242 -19.25 -36.92 9.59
N SER A 243 -20.25 -37.78 9.92
CA SER A 243 -21.46 -37.93 9.09
C SER A 243 -22.51 -36.83 9.35
N THR A 244 -22.36 -36.02 10.38
CA THR A 244 -23.33 -34.98 10.79
C THR A 244 -23.28 -33.69 9.94
N GLY A 245 -22.36 -33.60 8.99
CA GLY A 245 -22.22 -32.48 8.07
C GLY A 245 -21.16 -32.77 7.00
N THR A 246 -21.05 -31.91 6.00
CA THR A 246 -20.15 -32.12 4.88
C THR A 246 -18.87 -31.30 5.04
N VAL A 247 -17.87 -31.90 5.68
CA VAL A 247 -16.52 -31.34 5.91
C VAL A 247 -15.51 -32.36 5.47
N GLU A 248 -14.51 -31.94 4.71
CA GLU A 248 -13.41 -32.77 4.19
C GLU A 248 -12.08 -32.30 4.76
N LEU A 249 -11.34 -33.23 5.39
CA LEU A 249 -9.99 -32.95 5.88
C LEU A 249 -9.01 -32.89 4.71
N LEU A 250 -8.22 -31.85 4.61
CA LEU A 250 -7.17 -31.67 3.61
C LEU A 250 -5.97 -32.59 3.93
N THR A 251 -6.08 -33.89 3.65
CA THR A 251 -4.98 -34.86 3.79
C THR A 251 -4.03 -34.83 2.60
N GLU A 252 -4.48 -34.32 1.47
CA GLU A 252 -3.72 -34.07 0.24
C GLU A 252 -3.81 -32.59 -0.11
N ALA A 253 -2.91 -32.09 -0.95
CA ALA A 253 -3.02 -30.74 -1.49
C ALA A 253 -4.17 -30.69 -2.51
N ALA A 254 -5.07 -29.74 -2.36
CA ALA A 254 -6.21 -29.56 -3.25
C ALA A 254 -6.04 -28.31 -4.12
N ALA A 255 -6.39 -28.39 -5.41
CA ALA A 255 -6.49 -27.22 -6.25
C ALA A 255 -7.63 -26.31 -5.74
N TRP A 256 -7.38 -25.01 -5.76
CA TRP A 256 -8.38 -23.99 -5.45
C TRP A 256 -8.56 -23.08 -6.67
N PRO A 257 -9.29 -23.54 -7.69
CA PRO A 257 -9.41 -22.83 -8.95
C PRO A 257 -10.10 -21.48 -8.79
N GLU A 258 -9.91 -20.60 -9.76
CA GLU A 258 -10.73 -19.40 -9.90
C GLU A 258 -12.10 -19.78 -10.45
N GLY A 259 -13.13 -19.19 -9.87
CA GLY A 259 -14.50 -19.38 -10.26
C GLY A 259 -15.22 -18.04 -10.48
N GLU A 260 -16.53 -18.08 -10.70
CA GLU A 260 -17.36 -16.88 -10.78
C GLU A 260 -17.41 -16.15 -9.42
N GLU A 261 -17.40 -16.90 -8.33
CA GLU A 261 -17.32 -16.37 -6.97
C GLU A 261 -15.86 -16.27 -6.52
N PRO A 262 -15.48 -15.21 -5.75
CA PRO A 262 -14.13 -15.11 -5.17
C PRO A 262 -13.89 -16.20 -4.13
N ARG A 263 -12.67 -16.71 -4.07
CA ARG A 263 -12.23 -17.66 -3.04
C ARG A 263 -12.41 -17.05 -1.65
N ARG A 264 -12.97 -17.82 -0.70
CA ARG A 264 -13.19 -17.37 0.68
C ARG A 264 -12.75 -18.41 1.69
N ALA A 265 -12.10 -17.94 2.74
CA ALA A 265 -11.67 -18.80 3.84
C ALA A 265 -12.09 -18.25 5.20
N GLY A 266 -12.49 -19.13 6.10
CA GLY A 266 -12.57 -18.86 7.52
C GLY A 266 -11.23 -19.12 8.20
N VAL A 267 -10.88 -18.34 9.22
CA VAL A 267 -9.71 -18.55 10.07
C VAL A 267 -10.14 -18.53 11.52
N SER A 268 -9.92 -19.64 12.24
CA SER A 268 -10.29 -19.81 13.65
C SER A 268 -9.08 -19.70 14.56
N SER A 269 -9.24 -19.06 15.71
CA SER A 269 -8.26 -19.12 16.78
C SER A 269 -8.96 -19.00 18.13
N PHE A 270 -8.72 -20.00 19.00
CA PHE A 270 -9.41 -20.15 20.29
C PHE A 270 -8.39 -20.11 21.43
N GLY A 271 -8.50 -19.12 22.29
CA GLY A 271 -7.58 -18.92 23.40
C GLY A 271 -7.90 -19.85 24.57
N ILE A 272 -6.86 -20.37 25.24
CA ILE A 272 -6.99 -21.22 26.42
C ILE A 272 -7.78 -20.54 27.56
N SER A 273 -7.87 -19.22 27.55
CA SER A 273 -8.68 -18.42 28.50
C SER A 273 -10.15 -18.29 28.10
N GLY A 274 -10.57 -18.97 27.01
CA GLY A 274 -11.94 -18.97 26.51
C GLY A 274 -12.26 -17.81 25.54
N THR A 275 -11.32 -16.96 25.17
CA THR A 275 -11.54 -15.94 24.15
C THR A 275 -11.39 -16.56 22.77
N ASN A 276 -12.48 -16.57 22.01
CA ASN A 276 -12.54 -17.10 20.65
C ASN A 276 -12.54 -15.96 19.63
N ALA A 277 -11.89 -16.18 18.50
CA ALA A 277 -11.91 -15.27 17.38
C ALA A 277 -12.06 -16.05 16.06
N HIS A 278 -12.83 -15.49 15.13
CA HIS A 278 -13.01 -16.01 13.79
C HIS A 278 -13.01 -14.86 12.77
N ALA A 279 -12.30 -15.04 11.67
CA ALA A 279 -12.19 -14.07 10.59
C ALA A 279 -12.57 -14.71 9.26
N ILE A 280 -13.24 -13.96 8.39
CA ILE A 280 -13.52 -14.34 7.01
C ILE A 280 -12.63 -13.52 6.08
N ILE A 281 -11.81 -14.21 5.30
CA ILE A 281 -10.89 -13.65 4.33
C ILE A 281 -11.38 -13.99 2.94
N GLU A 282 -11.36 -13.02 2.04
CA GLU A 282 -11.79 -13.15 0.64
C GLU A 282 -10.64 -12.81 -0.30
N GLN A 283 -10.59 -13.48 -1.42
CA GLN A 283 -9.65 -13.20 -2.51
C GLN A 283 -9.66 -11.71 -2.88
N ALA A 284 -8.50 -11.14 -3.18
CA ALA A 284 -8.42 -9.79 -3.68
C ALA A 284 -9.28 -9.64 -4.94
N PRO A 285 -10.04 -8.54 -5.08
CA PRO A 285 -10.72 -8.26 -6.34
C PRO A 285 -9.68 -8.13 -7.46
N ALA A 286 -10.03 -8.59 -8.65
CA ALA A 286 -9.19 -8.38 -9.82
C ALA A 286 -8.77 -6.89 -9.89
N PRO A 287 -7.54 -6.57 -10.29
CA PRO A 287 -7.18 -5.18 -10.57
C PRO A 287 -8.22 -4.62 -11.53
N SER A 288 -8.96 -3.60 -11.14
CA SER A 288 -9.85 -2.90 -12.06
C SER A 288 -8.97 -2.46 -13.24
N ALA A 289 -9.24 -2.97 -14.43
CA ALA A 289 -8.78 -2.33 -15.65
C ALA A 289 -9.21 -0.87 -15.50
N ALA A 290 -8.25 0.05 -15.57
CA ALA A 290 -8.36 1.45 -15.23
C ALA A 290 -9.80 2.00 -15.34
N SER A 291 -10.35 2.37 -14.18
CA SER A 291 -11.50 3.26 -14.01
C SER A 291 -12.63 3.15 -15.05
N ASP A 292 -13.61 2.30 -14.78
CA ASP A 292 -14.99 2.73 -15.01
C ASP A 292 -15.34 3.80 -13.95
N VAL A 293 -14.95 5.01 -14.22
CA VAL A 293 -15.73 6.17 -13.81
C VAL A 293 -17.00 6.05 -14.62
N THR A 294 -18.06 5.56 -13.98
CA THR A 294 -19.39 5.54 -14.58
C THR A 294 -19.72 6.96 -15.03
N SER A 295 -19.83 7.08 -16.34
CA SER A 295 -20.13 8.29 -17.09
C SER A 295 -21.60 8.69 -16.94
N ASP A 296 -22.08 8.99 -15.73
CA ASP A 296 -23.43 9.54 -15.57
C ASP A 296 -23.48 10.97 -15.08
N ASP A 297 -22.32 11.63 -14.86
CA ASP A 297 -22.28 13.03 -14.42
C ASP A 297 -21.43 13.98 -15.28
N ILE A 298 -20.96 13.57 -16.48
CA ILE A 298 -20.28 14.49 -17.41
C ILE A 298 -20.82 14.28 -18.84
N THR A 299 -22.01 14.78 -19.11
CA THR A 299 -22.43 15.07 -20.49
C THR A 299 -21.63 16.28 -20.98
N GLY A 300 -20.57 16.03 -21.77
CA GLY A 300 -19.89 17.10 -22.49
C GLY A 300 -18.37 17.04 -22.61
N ALA A 301 -17.76 15.85 -22.69
CA ALA A 301 -16.36 15.76 -23.14
C ALA A 301 -16.27 14.71 -24.24
N ALA A 302 -15.81 15.16 -25.39
CA ALA A 302 -15.56 14.37 -26.59
C ALA A 302 -14.65 13.17 -26.30
N GLU A 303 -14.87 12.08 -27.07
CA GLU A 303 -13.98 10.92 -27.18
C GLU A 303 -12.51 11.37 -27.31
N GLU A 304 -11.78 11.40 -26.18
CA GLU A 304 -10.33 11.47 -26.22
C GLU A 304 -9.83 10.07 -26.57
N ALA A 305 -9.42 9.90 -27.81
CA ALA A 305 -8.64 8.77 -28.28
C ALA A 305 -7.48 8.53 -27.33
N GLU A 306 -7.28 7.29 -26.92
CA GLU A 306 -6.18 6.82 -26.08
C GLU A 306 -4.84 7.36 -26.63
N ALA A 307 -4.35 8.42 -26.00
CA ALA A 307 -3.08 9.03 -26.42
C ALA A 307 -1.98 7.98 -26.26
N PRO A 308 -1.09 7.81 -27.24
CA PRO A 308 -0.03 6.83 -27.18
C PRO A 308 0.77 7.07 -25.90
N ARG A 309 0.91 6.02 -25.06
CA ARG A 309 1.71 6.06 -23.82
C ARG A 309 3.14 6.43 -24.21
N THR A 310 3.49 7.69 -24.08
CA THR A 310 4.82 8.19 -24.38
C THR A 310 5.78 7.59 -23.37
N ALA A 311 6.71 6.74 -23.82
CA ALA A 311 7.76 6.21 -22.96
C ALA A 311 8.53 7.37 -22.35
N LEU A 312 8.78 7.31 -21.03
CA LEU A 312 9.61 8.31 -20.37
C LEU A 312 10.99 8.36 -21.05
N PRO A 313 11.49 9.54 -21.42
CA PRO A 313 12.80 9.67 -22.06
C PRO A 313 13.95 9.22 -21.15
N LEU A 314 13.74 9.24 -19.84
CA LEU A 314 14.63 8.73 -18.81
C LEU A 314 13.82 7.94 -17.80
N ILE A 315 14.31 6.76 -17.43
CA ILE A 315 13.72 5.87 -16.46
C ILE A 315 14.42 6.09 -15.12
N PRO A 316 13.71 6.54 -14.06
CA PRO A 316 14.32 6.72 -12.75
C PRO A 316 14.37 5.40 -11.96
N TRP A 317 15.55 5.04 -11.45
CA TRP A 317 15.71 4.00 -10.43
C TRP A 317 15.99 4.65 -9.08
N LEU A 318 15.03 4.50 -8.15
CA LEU A 318 15.06 5.14 -6.84
C LEU A 318 15.67 4.22 -5.79
N LEU A 319 16.70 4.70 -5.10
CA LEU A 319 17.35 4.00 -4.00
C LEU A 319 17.27 4.87 -2.74
N SER A 320 17.05 4.25 -1.59
CA SER A 320 17.12 4.97 -0.32
C SER A 320 17.50 4.07 0.86
N SER A 321 18.08 4.67 1.89
CA SER A 321 18.46 3.98 3.12
C SER A 321 18.58 4.92 4.30
N LYS A 322 18.84 4.36 5.50
CA LYS A 322 19.06 5.14 6.72
C LYS A 322 20.50 5.65 6.88
N SER A 323 21.44 5.23 6.04
CA SER A 323 22.83 5.69 6.07
C SER A 323 23.47 5.56 4.68
N GLU A 324 24.54 6.31 4.46
CA GLU A 324 25.31 6.25 3.21
C GLU A 324 25.86 4.84 2.95
N ALA A 325 26.43 4.18 3.96
CA ALA A 325 26.95 2.82 3.82
C ALA A 325 25.85 1.82 3.43
N ALA A 326 24.65 1.95 4.00
CA ALA A 326 23.52 1.13 3.65
C ALA A 326 22.98 1.45 2.24
N LEU A 327 23.05 2.71 1.78
CA LEU A 327 22.70 3.11 0.42
C LEU A 327 23.62 2.43 -0.61
N ARG A 328 24.92 2.46 -0.35
CA ARG A 328 25.91 1.74 -1.20
C ARG A 328 25.68 0.23 -1.21
N ALA A 329 25.34 -0.37 -0.06
CA ALA A 329 24.98 -1.78 0.02
C ALA A 329 23.69 -2.12 -0.75
N GLN A 330 22.71 -1.22 -0.77
CA GLN A 330 21.50 -1.34 -1.59
C GLN A 330 21.84 -1.28 -3.08
N ALA A 331 22.65 -0.32 -3.50
CA ALA A 331 23.09 -0.17 -4.89
C ALA A 331 23.79 -1.45 -5.40
N ARG A 332 24.66 -2.05 -4.56
CA ARG A 332 25.33 -3.32 -4.89
C ARG A 332 24.34 -4.47 -5.05
N ARG A 333 23.44 -4.65 -4.09
CA ARG A 333 22.40 -5.71 -4.19
C ARG A 333 21.48 -5.54 -5.38
N LEU A 334 21.15 -4.29 -5.74
CA LEU A 334 20.37 -4.03 -6.96
C LEU A 334 21.16 -4.40 -8.19
N LEU A 335 22.43 -4.03 -8.28
CA LEU A 335 23.31 -4.38 -9.40
C LEU A 335 23.39 -5.89 -9.57
N ASP A 336 23.72 -6.61 -8.48
CA ASP A 336 23.82 -8.08 -8.48
C ASP A 336 22.49 -8.71 -8.93
N HIS A 337 21.35 -8.21 -8.45
CA HIS A 337 20.03 -8.73 -8.81
C HIS A 337 19.71 -8.50 -10.28
N VAL A 338 19.96 -7.29 -10.79
CA VAL A 338 19.71 -6.94 -12.20
C VAL A 338 20.60 -7.76 -13.14
N GLU A 339 21.85 -8.03 -12.76
CA GLU A 339 22.76 -8.87 -13.55
C GLU A 339 22.30 -10.33 -13.60
N GLN A 340 21.73 -10.86 -12.52
CA GLN A 340 21.19 -12.23 -12.45
C GLN A 340 19.85 -12.39 -13.19
N HIS A 341 19.13 -11.29 -13.46
CA HIS A 341 17.81 -11.27 -14.10
C HIS A 341 17.81 -10.43 -15.39
N PRO A 342 18.46 -10.90 -16.46
CA PRO A 342 18.59 -10.16 -17.72
C PRO A 342 17.25 -9.89 -18.42
N GLU A 343 16.21 -10.65 -18.11
CA GLU A 343 14.85 -10.54 -18.66
C GLU A 343 14.07 -9.34 -18.16
N MET A 344 14.47 -8.75 -17.02
CA MET A 344 13.72 -7.65 -16.41
C MET A 344 13.88 -6.34 -17.20
N ALA A 345 12.76 -5.71 -17.55
CA ALA A 345 12.77 -4.41 -18.22
C ALA A 345 13.15 -3.28 -17.25
N ALA A 346 13.88 -2.28 -17.75
CA ALA A 346 14.32 -1.15 -16.94
C ALA A 346 13.16 -0.37 -16.31
N ALA A 347 12.04 -0.24 -17.02
CA ALA A 347 10.84 0.44 -16.54
C ALA A 347 10.18 -0.31 -15.37
N ASP A 348 10.12 -1.65 -15.42
CA ASP A 348 9.54 -2.48 -14.37
C ASP A 348 10.37 -2.43 -13.08
N ILE A 349 11.71 -2.44 -13.23
CA ILE A 349 12.64 -2.23 -12.10
C ILE A 349 12.39 -0.85 -11.49
N GLY A 350 12.33 0.21 -12.30
CA GLY A 350 12.07 1.58 -11.85
C GLY A 350 10.74 1.70 -11.11
N LEU A 351 9.67 1.13 -11.67
CA LEU A 351 8.34 1.10 -11.06
C LEU A 351 8.36 0.36 -9.71
N SER A 352 8.97 -0.82 -9.66
CA SER A 352 9.10 -1.60 -8.44
C SER A 352 9.85 -0.84 -7.35
N LEU A 353 10.96 -0.18 -7.67
CA LEU A 353 11.73 0.64 -6.73
C LEU A 353 10.94 1.84 -6.23
N ALA A 354 10.14 2.48 -7.10
CA ALA A 354 9.32 3.63 -6.74
C ALA A 354 8.12 3.28 -5.86
N THR A 355 7.47 2.13 -6.10
CA THR A 355 6.18 1.80 -5.50
C THR A 355 6.26 0.82 -4.33
N THR A 356 7.32 0.00 -4.25
CA THR A 356 7.42 -1.07 -3.25
C THR A 356 8.46 -0.80 -2.15
N ARG A 357 9.17 0.32 -2.18
CA ARG A 357 10.24 0.64 -1.22
C ARG A 357 9.89 1.86 -0.38
N THR A 358 10.24 1.79 0.89
CA THR A 358 10.16 2.94 1.81
C THR A 358 11.22 3.96 1.45
N ALA A 359 10.83 5.24 1.36
CA ALA A 359 11.76 6.35 1.14
C ALA A 359 12.41 6.77 2.46
N PHE A 360 13.70 6.53 2.60
CA PHE A 360 14.54 6.97 3.73
C PHE A 360 15.28 8.27 3.39
N ASP A 361 16.08 8.76 4.35
CA ASP A 361 16.72 10.08 4.23
C ASP A 361 17.91 10.10 3.26
N HIS A 362 18.77 9.08 3.26
CA HIS A 362 19.83 8.94 2.27
C HIS A 362 19.25 8.39 0.97
N ARG A 363 19.34 9.16 -0.10
CA ARG A 363 18.69 8.86 -1.39
C ARG A 363 19.66 8.94 -2.54
N ALA A 364 19.49 8.05 -3.51
CA ALA A 364 20.11 8.13 -4.82
C ALA A 364 19.06 7.86 -5.91
N VAL A 365 19.19 8.57 -7.02
CA VAL A 365 18.34 8.38 -8.20
C VAL A 365 19.27 8.17 -9.38
N VAL A 366 19.11 7.02 -10.04
CA VAL A 366 19.72 6.77 -11.36
C VAL A 366 18.73 7.17 -12.42
N LEU A 367 19.12 8.07 -13.32
CA LEU A 367 18.35 8.49 -14.50
C LEU A 367 19.01 7.87 -15.73
N ALA A 368 18.34 6.94 -16.37
CA ALA A 368 18.88 6.18 -17.49
C ALA A 368 17.85 6.03 -18.61
N GLN A 369 18.31 6.02 -19.87
CA GLN A 369 17.46 5.75 -21.03
C GLN A 369 17.14 4.27 -21.15
N ASP A 370 18.07 3.42 -20.73
CA ASP A 370 17.96 1.97 -20.79
C ASP A 370 18.64 1.30 -19.60
N ARG A 371 18.47 -0.02 -19.51
CA ARG A 371 19.06 -0.87 -18.48
C ARG A 371 20.59 -0.82 -18.45
N ALA A 372 21.23 -0.80 -19.63
CA ALA A 372 22.68 -0.82 -19.72
C ALA A 372 23.30 0.48 -19.16
N GLN A 373 22.65 1.61 -19.40
CA GLN A 373 23.06 2.89 -18.82
C GLN A 373 22.85 2.91 -17.31
N ALA A 374 21.75 2.35 -16.80
CA ALA A 374 21.49 2.26 -15.35
C ALA A 374 22.53 1.37 -14.66
N VAL A 375 22.87 0.22 -15.22
CA VAL A 375 23.91 -0.68 -14.70
C VAL A 375 25.27 0.00 -14.67
N ARG A 376 25.66 0.70 -15.74
CA ARG A 376 26.91 1.49 -15.78
C ARG A 376 26.95 2.55 -14.67
N ALA A 377 25.88 3.33 -14.52
CA ALA A 377 25.81 4.38 -13.50
C ALA A 377 25.94 3.81 -12.08
N LEU A 378 25.31 2.67 -11.78
CA LEU A 378 25.48 1.98 -10.49
C LEU A 378 26.90 1.46 -10.29
N THR A 379 27.52 0.88 -11.32
CA THR A 379 28.89 0.35 -11.29
C THR A 379 29.89 1.47 -11.01
N ASP A 380 29.80 2.59 -11.73
CA ASP A 380 30.68 3.75 -11.57
C ASP A 380 30.52 4.37 -10.16
N HIS A 381 29.28 4.48 -9.68
CA HIS A 381 29.02 4.96 -8.32
C HIS A 381 29.66 4.05 -7.25
N LEU A 382 29.54 2.74 -7.39
CA LEU A 382 30.14 1.77 -6.45
C LEU A 382 31.66 1.75 -6.50
N ALA A 383 32.26 2.08 -7.65
CA ALA A 383 33.70 2.26 -7.81
C ALA A 383 34.25 3.57 -7.22
N GLY A 384 33.36 4.47 -6.75
CA GLY A 384 33.73 5.77 -6.18
C GLY A 384 34.00 6.86 -7.23
N GLY A 385 33.61 6.62 -8.50
CA GLY A 385 33.64 7.60 -9.58
C GLY A 385 32.40 8.50 -9.60
N GLY A 386 32.50 9.66 -10.23
CA GLY A 386 31.33 10.48 -10.57
C GLY A 386 30.51 9.80 -11.65
N ALA A 387 29.37 9.20 -11.26
CA ALA A 387 28.50 8.51 -12.21
C ALA A 387 27.62 9.50 -12.97
N SER A 388 27.75 9.52 -14.31
CA SER A 388 26.82 10.28 -15.16
C SER A 388 25.40 9.72 -15.03
N GLY A 389 24.42 10.58 -14.75
CA GLY A 389 23.02 10.18 -14.58
C GLY A 389 22.67 9.65 -13.19
N LEU A 390 23.56 9.72 -12.19
CA LEU A 390 23.25 9.42 -10.79
C LEU A 390 23.31 10.70 -9.96
N VAL A 391 22.24 10.93 -9.21
CA VAL A 391 22.14 12.05 -8.23
C VAL A 391 21.92 11.45 -6.85
N GLU A 392 22.73 11.85 -5.89
CA GLU A 392 22.58 11.43 -4.49
C GLU A 392 22.49 12.60 -3.52
N GLY A 393 21.87 12.39 -2.39
CA GLY A 393 21.72 13.40 -1.35
C GLY A 393 21.01 12.87 -0.10
N VAL A 394 20.94 13.75 0.90
CA VAL A 394 20.20 13.47 2.13
C VAL A 394 18.94 14.33 2.16
N ALA A 395 17.79 13.67 2.22
CA ALA A 395 16.50 14.36 2.35
C ALA A 395 16.44 15.09 3.68
N ARG A 396 16.14 16.37 3.63
CA ARG A 396 15.92 17.21 4.82
C ARG A 396 14.47 17.64 4.85
N ARG A 397 13.90 17.75 6.04
CA ARG A 397 12.59 18.42 6.18
C ARG A 397 12.75 19.85 5.70
N SER A 398 12.03 20.18 4.63
CA SER A 398 12.01 21.53 4.03
C SER A 398 10.75 22.26 4.49
N ALA A 399 10.85 23.56 4.69
CA ALA A 399 9.69 24.43 4.92
C ALA A 399 8.82 24.61 3.67
N GLY A 400 9.14 23.95 2.58
CA GLY A 400 8.47 24.00 1.28
C GLY A 400 9.40 24.40 0.15
N VAL A 401 8.95 24.19 -1.08
CA VAL A 401 9.66 24.58 -2.30
C VAL A 401 9.29 26.02 -2.65
N VAL A 402 10.27 26.81 -3.09
CA VAL A 402 10.04 28.17 -3.59
C VAL A 402 10.34 28.18 -5.09
N PHE A 403 9.37 28.62 -5.91
CA PHE A 403 9.63 28.85 -7.32
C PHE A 403 10.16 30.28 -7.51
N VAL A 404 11.30 30.38 -8.18
CA VAL A 404 11.95 31.66 -8.48
C VAL A 404 11.89 31.89 -9.98
N PHE A 405 11.31 33.02 -10.38
CA PHE A 405 11.13 33.42 -11.77
C PHE A 405 12.10 34.53 -12.13
N PRO A 406 13.09 34.28 -12.99
CA PRO A 406 14.10 35.28 -13.37
C PRO A 406 13.54 36.36 -14.29
N GLY A 407 14.30 37.44 -14.40
CA GLY A 407 14.10 38.43 -15.45
C GLY A 407 14.68 38.03 -16.79
N GLN A 408 14.81 39.02 -17.69
CA GLN A 408 15.43 38.87 -19.00
C GLN A 408 16.93 38.58 -18.88
N GLY A 409 17.47 37.74 -19.80
CA GLY A 409 18.87 37.37 -19.84
C GLY A 409 19.14 35.86 -19.81
N SER A 410 18.12 35.06 -19.49
CA SER A 410 18.22 33.58 -19.44
C SER A 410 17.79 32.88 -20.73
N GLN A 411 17.40 33.65 -21.78
CA GLN A 411 16.92 33.10 -23.03
C GLN A 411 18.07 32.59 -23.94
N TRP A 412 17.75 31.55 -24.69
CA TRP A 412 18.61 31.01 -25.75
C TRP A 412 17.74 30.35 -26.82
N VAL A 413 18.26 30.24 -28.05
CA VAL A 413 17.53 29.72 -29.22
C VAL A 413 17.23 28.23 -29.01
N GLY A 414 15.96 27.84 -29.12
CA GLY A 414 15.54 26.46 -28.93
C GLY A 414 15.37 26.02 -27.45
N MET A 415 15.34 26.95 -26.48
CA MET A 415 15.31 26.67 -25.05
C MET A 415 14.11 25.82 -24.59
N ALA A 416 13.05 25.71 -25.39
CA ALA A 416 11.87 24.90 -25.05
C ALA A 416 11.61 23.76 -26.04
N ALA A 417 12.39 23.65 -27.14
CA ALA A 417 12.14 22.72 -28.23
C ALA A 417 12.01 21.26 -27.72
N GLY A 418 12.96 20.80 -26.91
CA GLY A 418 12.92 19.44 -26.35
C GLY A 418 11.72 19.17 -25.44
N LEU A 419 11.26 20.16 -24.67
CA LEU A 419 10.10 20.00 -23.81
C LEU A 419 8.78 20.05 -24.57
N LEU A 420 8.71 20.82 -25.67
CA LEU A 420 7.55 20.81 -26.57
C LEU A 420 7.30 19.43 -27.18
N ASP A 421 8.37 18.69 -27.45
CA ASP A 421 8.26 17.35 -28.04
C ASP A 421 8.11 16.23 -26.98
N ALA A 422 8.74 16.40 -25.81
CA ALA A 422 8.78 15.35 -24.78
C ALA A 422 7.68 15.44 -23.72
N SER A 423 7.03 16.61 -23.54
CA SER A 423 6.07 16.82 -22.47
C SER A 423 4.73 17.36 -22.98
N PRO A 424 3.67 16.53 -23.04
CA PRO A 424 2.34 17.00 -23.43
C PRO A 424 1.78 18.10 -22.50
N VAL A 425 2.13 18.06 -21.21
CA VAL A 425 1.71 19.08 -20.22
C VAL A 425 2.36 20.43 -20.57
N PHE A 426 3.65 20.42 -20.84
CA PHE A 426 4.38 21.64 -21.22
C PHE A 426 3.89 22.20 -22.55
N ALA A 427 3.75 21.34 -23.58
CA ALA A 427 3.30 21.72 -24.91
C ALA A 427 1.90 22.35 -24.86
N ARG A 428 0.94 21.70 -24.21
CA ARG A 428 -0.41 22.25 -24.03
C ARG A 428 -0.39 23.62 -23.36
N ARG A 429 0.42 23.80 -22.32
CA ARG A 429 0.48 25.08 -21.60
C ARG A 429 1.11 26.19 -22.47
N ILE A 430 2.10 25.87 -23.30
CA ILE A 430 2.64 26.79 -24.28
C ILE A 430 1.58 27.17 -25.33
N GLU A 431 0.77 26.22 -25.80
CA GLU A 431 -0.35 26.50 -26.74
C GLU A 431 -1.39 27.43 -26.12
N GLU A 432 -1.76 27.23 -24.85
CA GLU A 432 -2.64 28.14 -24.12
C GLU A 432 -2.04 29.56 -24.02
N CYS A 433 -0.75 29.66 -23.73
CA CYS A 433 -0.03 30.93 -23.72
C CYS A 433 0.01 31.58 -25.11
N ALA A 434 0.26 30.80 -26.17
CA ALA A 434 0.26 31.28 -27.56
C ALA A 434 -1.12 31.83 -27.96
N ALA A 435 -2.19 31.10 -27.64
CA ALA A 435 -3.56 31.56 -27.91
C ALA A 435 -3.89 32.86 -27.16
N ALA A 436 -3.44 33.01 -25.90
CA ALA A 436 -3.62 34.21 -25.12
C ALA A 436 -2.83 35.41 -25.65
N LEU A 437 -1.66 35.20 -26.24
CA LEU A 437 -0.80 36.24 -26.81
C LEU A 437 -1.21 36.64 -28.25
N ALA A 438 -1.82 35.73 -29.01
CA ALA A 438 -2.13 35.92 -30.43
C ALA A 438 -2.87 37.24 -30.77
N PRO A 439 -3.79 37.77 -29.96
CA PRO A 439 -4.44 39.07 -30.25
C PRO A 439 -3.52 40.29 -30.11
N PHE A 440 -2.34 40.13 -29.51
CA PHE A 440 -1.46 41.22 -29.10
C PHE A 440 -0.10 41.24 -29.82
N VAL A 441 0.21 40.17 -30.57
CA VAL A 441 1.49 40.00 -31.22
C VAL A 441 1.32 39.59 -32.70
N ASP A 442 2.28 39.94 -33.54
CA ASP A 442 2.32 39.61 -34.98
C ASP A 442 3.30 38.48 -35.32
N TRP A 443 3.76 37.75 -34.29
CA TRP A 443 4.72 36.65 -34.39
C TRP A 443 4.22 35.40 -33.67
N SER A 444 4.76 34.22 -33.99
CA SER A 444 4.37 32.92 -33.41
C SER A 444 5.25 32.55 -32.23
N LEU A 445 4.66 32.35 -31.05
CA LEU A 445 5.36 31.89 -29.84
C LEU A 445 6.05 30.55 -30.09
N VAL A 446 5.35 29.61 -30.71
CA VAL A 446 5.86 28.25 -30.94
C VAL A 446 7.04 28.24 -31.93
N GLU A 447 6.98 29.03 -33.00
CA GLU A 447 8.07 29.14 -33.98
C GLU A 447 9.33 29.72 -33.34
N VAL A 448 9.21 30.79 -32.55
CA VAL A 448 10.34 31.38 -31.83
C VAL A 448 10.94 30.37 -30.83
N LEU A 449 10.12 29.63 -30.07
CA LEU A 449 10.59 28.64 -29.11
C LEU A 449 11.25 27.42 -29.77
N ARG A 450 10.83 27.02 -30.98
CA ARG A 450 11.45 25.95 -31.75
C ARG A 450 12.76 26.35 -32.40
N GLY A 451 13.12 27.64 -32.36
CA GLY A 451 14.37 28.12 -32.94
C GLY A 451 14.33 28.22 -34.49
N GLY A 452 13.15 28.54 -35.07
CA GLY A 452 12.96 28.74 -36.49
C GLY A 452 13.82 29.89 -37.06
N GLU A 453 13.72 30.10 -38.37
CA GLU A 453 14.48 31.17 -39.07
C GLU A 453 14.14 32.53 -38.43
N GLY A 454 15.16 33.31 -38.07
CA GLY A 454 14.98 34.61 -37.41
C GLY A 454 14.76 34.56 -35.87
N ALA A 455 14.66 33.38 -35.23
CA ALA A 455 14.43 33.28 -33.81
C ALA A 455 15.49 33.96 -32.93
N ALA A 456 16.77 33.92 -33.37
CA ALA A 456 17.86 34.61 -32.66
C ALA A 456 17.63 36.13 -32.63
N ALA A 457 17.33 36.75 -33.76
CA ALA A 457 17.06 38.18 -33.86
C ALA A 457 15.74 38.57 -33.15
N ALA A 458 14.73 37.69 -33.16
CA ALA A 458 13.48 37.89 -32.45
C ALA A 458 13.70 37.94 -30.94
N LEU A 459 14.57 37.07 -30.38
CA LEU A 459 14.88 37.01 -28.94
C LEU A 459 15.73 38.21 -28.43
N GLU A 460 16.27 39.05 -29.34
CA GLU A 460 16.92 40.31 -28.98
C GLU A 460 15.88 41.45 -28.76
N ARG A 461 14.69 41.31 -29.31
CA ARG A 461 13.61 42.27 -29.18
C ARG A 461 12.88 42.13 -27.85
N VAL A 462 12.71 43.22 -27.12
CA VAL A 462 12.05 43.23 -25.78
C VAL A 462 10.58 42.81 -25.86
N ASP A 463 9.86 43.21 -26.90
CA ASP A 463 8.47 42.86 -27.18
C ASP A 463 8.25 41.39 -27.56
N VAL A 464 9.32 40.64 -27.84
CA VAL A 464 9.30 39.19 -28.10
C VAL A 464 9.85 38.40 -26.90
N VAL A 465 11.05 38.77 -26.42
CA VAL A 465 11.74 37.97 -25.40
C VAL A 465 10.97 37.91 -24.07
N GLN A 466 10.30 38.99 -23.66
CA GLN A 466 9.57 39.01 -22.39
C GLN A 466 8.33 38.11 -22.39
N PRO A 467 7.45 38.15 -23.41
CA PRO A 467 6.33 37.17 -23.48
C PRO A 467 6.81 35.72 -23.66
N VAL A 468 7.89 35.50 -24.42
CA VAL A 468 8.48 34.17 -24.60
C VAL A 468 8.96 33.60 -23.27
N LEU A 469 9.74 34.36 -22.49
CA LEU A 469 10.22 33.93 -21.18
C LEU A 469 9.07 33.72 -20.18
N TRP A 470 8.05 34.61 -20.19
CA TRP A 470 6.86 34.44 -19.37
C TRP A 470 6.16 33.10 -19.69
N ALA A 471 5.92 32.80 -20.95
CA ALA A 471 5.26 31.58 -21.38
C ALA A 471 6.06 30.32 -20.94
N VAL A 472 7.38 30.32 -21.09
CA VAL A 472 8.25 29.22 -20.66
C VAL A 472 8.20 29.06 -19.13
N MET A 473 8.31 30.13 -18.36
CA MET A 473 8.29 30.09 -16.90
C MET A 473 6.96 29.55 -16.35
N VAL A 474 5.83 30.00 -16.90
CA VAL A 474 4.49 29.52 -16.47
C VAL A 474 4.31 28.05 -16.86
N SER A 475 4.77 27.64 -18.04
CA SER A 475 4.66 26.24 -18.50
C SER A 475 5.57 25.29 -17.73
N LEU A 476 6.78 25.72 -17.34
CA LEU A 476 7.65 24.95 -16.45
C LEU A 476 7.05 24.78 -15.06
N ALA A 477 6.40 25.81 -14.52
CA ALA A 477 5.73 25.71 -13.23
C ALA A 477 4.58 24.68 -13.26
N GLU A 478 3.80 24.65 -14.35
CA GLU A 478 2.75 23.65 -14.53
C GLU A 478 3.32 22.24 -14.69
N LEU A 479 4.44 22.10 -15.41
CA LEU A 479 5.15 20.84 -15.53
C LEU A 479 5.62 20.32 -14.16
N TRP A 480 6.22 21.16 -13.31
CA TRP A 480 6.60 20.78 -11.96
C TRP A 480 5.40 20.37 -11.11
N ARG A 481 4.26 21.05 -11.24
CA ARG A 481 3.03 20.68 -10.56
C ARG A 481 2.52 19.31 -11.00
N SER A 482 2.62 18.99 -12.26
CA SER A 482 2.22 17.67 -12.78
C SER A 482 3.04 16.52 -12.18
N TYR A 483 4.23 16.82 -11.66
CA TYR A 483 5.06 15.89 -10.88
C TYR A 483 4.81 15.97 -9.36
N GLY A 484 3.77 16.68 -8.92
CA GLY A 484 3.43 16.81 -7.50
C GLY A 484 4.29 17.83 -6.73
N VAL A 485 5.06 18.68 -7.42
CA VAL A 485 5.87 19.72 -6.78
C VAL A 485 5.08 21.02 -6.70
N GLU A 486 4.42 21.26 -5.55
CA GLU A 486 3.68 22.49 -5.29
C GLU A 486 4.57 23.52 -4.59
N PRO A 487 4.59 24.78 -5.06
CA PRO A 487 5.36 25.82 -4.41
C PRO A 487 4.66 26.33 -3.15
N ALA A 488 5.39 26.36 -2.03
CA ALA A 488 4.95 27.01 -0.80
C ALA A 488 4.99 28.56 -0.92
N ALA A 489 5.86 29.06 -1.81
CA ALA A 489 5.98 30.47 -2.15
C ALA A 489 6.52 30.65 -3.57
N VAL A 490 6.28 31.80 -4.16
CA VAL A 490 6.82 32.21 -5.46
C VAL A 490 7.51 33.57 -5.32
N ILE A 491 8.62 33.74 -6.06
CA ILE A 491 9.38 34.98 -6.12
C ILE A 491 9.66 35.31 -7.57
N GLY A 492 9.38 36.52 -8.00
CA GLY A 492 9.70 37.04 -9.32
C GLY A 492 10.73 38.17 -9.24
N HIS A 493 11.56 38.28 -10.27
CA HIS A 493 12.44 39.43 -10.49
C HIS A 493 12.11 40.07 -11.84
N SER A 494 11.86 41.40 -11.85
CA SER A 494 11.50 42.15 -13.07
C SER A 494 10.25 41.54 -13.75
N GLN A 495 10.30 41.18 -15.04
CA GLN A 495 9.19 40.47 -15.72
C GLN A 495 8.82 39.12 -15.10
N GLY A 496 9.73 38.49 -14.37
CA GLY A 496 9.43 37.26 -13.60
C GLY A 496 8.37 37.44 -12.53
N GLU A 497 8.11 38.68 -12.07
CA GLU A 497 6.99 39.00 -11.17
C GLU A 497 5.63 38.70 -11.82
N ILE A 498 5.50 38.89 -13.14
CA ILE A 498 4.28 38.60 -13.90
C ILE A 498 4.05 37.08 -13.92
N ALA A 499 5.11 36.29 -14.17
CA ALA A 499 5.03 34.84 -14.12
C ALA A 499 4.71 34.34 -12.70
N ALA A 500 5.36 34.90 -11.68
CA ALA A 500 5.09 34.60 -10.29
C ALA A 500 3.62 34.87 -9.89
N ALA A 501 3.06 36.03 -10.31
CA ALA A 501 1.67 36.38 -10.07
C ALA A 501 0.69 35.40 -10.76
N CYS A 502 0.97 35.00 -12.00
CA CYS A 502 0.18 34.01 -12.71
C CYS A 502 0.21 32.63 -12.01
N VAL A 503 1.39 32.17 -11.58
CA VAL A 503 1.55 30.87 -10.91
C VAL A 503 0.96 30.86 -9.50
N ALA A 504 1.01 31.99 -8.78
CA ALA A 504 0.36 32.15 -7.48
C ALA A 504 -1.18 32.17 -7.56
N ARG A 505 -1.75 32.20 -8.79
CA ARG A 505 -3.21 32.40 -9.00
C ARG A 505 -3.73 33.65 -8.28
N CYS A 506 -2.92 34.68 -8.14
CA CYS A 506 -3.34 35.97 -7.66
C CYS A 506 -4.22 36.62 -8.74
N VAL A 507 -5.55 36.53 -8.59
CA VAL A 507 -6.49 37.31 -9.36
C VAL A 507 -6.29 38.77 -8.92
N VAL A 508 -5.91 39.64 -9.85
CA VAL A 508 -5.91 41.07 -9.63
C VAL A 508 -7.32 41.48 -9.14
N ALA A 509 -7.39 42.16 -8.01
CA ALA A 509 -8.63 42.56 -7.37
C ALA A 509 -9.52 43.33 -8.37
N GLY A 510 -10.68 42.80 -8.70
CA GLY A 510 -11.67 43.43 -9.60
C GLY A 510 -12.83 42.53 -10.03
N GLY A 511 -12.77 41.19 -9.79
CA GLY A 511 -13.84 40.29 -10.20
C GLY A 511 -14.36 39.43 -9.03
N ARG A 512 -15.67 39.47 -8.81
CA ARG A 512 -16.38 38.58 -7.85
C ARG A 512 -16.07 37.13 -8.13
N ARG A 513 -15.82 36.36 -7.06
CA ARG A 513 -15.84 34.89 -7.08
C ARG A 513 -17.25 34.42 -7.44
N GLU A 514 -17.40 33.77 -8.58
CA GLU A 514 -18.47 32.81 -8.83
C GLU A 514 -17.84 31.51 -9.36
N GLY A 515 -18.35 30.44 -8.86
CA GLY A 515 -17.92 29.04 -8.89
C GLY A 515 -17.15 28.53 -10.09
N GLY A 516 -16.20 27.64 -9.78
CA GLY A 516 -15.70 26.49 -10.53
C GLY A 516 -15.61 26.63 -12.04
N GLY A 517 -14.68 27.44 -12.56
CA GLY A 517 -14.36 27.52 -13.96
C GLY A 517 -12.91 27.96 -14.12
N VAL A 518 -12.17 27.31 -15.00
CA VAL A 518 -10.83 27.72 -15.43
C VAL A 518 -10.90 29.19 -15.83
N ALA A 519 -10.29 30.07 -15.03
CA ALA A 519 -10.19 31.47 -15.37
C ALA A 519 -9.28 31.58 -16.63
N GLN A 520 -9.88 31.84 -17.78
CA GLN A 520 -9.15 32.33 -18.94
C GLN A 520 -8.39 33.61 -18.53
N PRO A 521 -7.14 33.79 -18.97
CA PRO A 521 -6.43 35.03 -18.77
C PRO A 521 -7.09 36.12 -19.63
N GLY A 522 -8.06 36.80 -19.03
CA GLY A 522 -8.62 38.02 -19.63
C GLY A 522 -7.61 39.15 -19.55
N ALA A 523 -7.28 39.68 -20.69
CA ALA A 523 -6.68 40.98 -21.00
C ALA A 523 -5.51 41.40 -20.10
N ALA A 524 -4.32 41.46 -20.70
CA ALA A 524 -3.19 42.20 -20.17
C ALA A 524 -3.55 43.67 -19.94
N GLY A 525 -4.10 43.94 -18.77
CA GLY A 525 -4.09 45.30 -18.25
C GLY A 525 -2.66 45.61 -17.86
N ALA A 526 -2.05 46.59 -18.56
CA ALA A 526 -0.72 47.07 -18.27
C ALA A 526 -0.61 47.50 -16.81
N VAL A 527 0.00 46.66 -15.96
CA VAL A 527 0.40 47.04 -14.63
C VAL A 527 1.67 47.88 -14.76
N ARG A 528 1.59 49.18 -14.64
CA ARG A 528 2.76 50.05 -14.41
C ARG A 528 3.33 49.71 -13.03
N ALA A 529 4.29 48.83 -12.96
CA ALA A 529 5.09 48.61 -11.78
C ALA A 529 6.09 49.77 -11.64
N ARG A 530 5.95 50.57 -10.60
CA ARG A 530 7.06 51.40 -10.10
C ARG A 530 7.98 50.46 -9.32
N GLY A 531 9.25 50.43 -9.68
CA GLY A 531 10.26 49.56 -9.09
C GLY A 531 10.32 49.68 -7.57
N HIS A 532 10.10 48.58 -6.91
CA HIS A 532 10.62 48.16 -5.61
C HIS A 532 10.12 46.73 -5.42
N GLY A 533 11.02 45.80 -5.14
CA GLY A 533 10.70 44.38 -5.05
C GLY A 533 9.58 44.09 -4.04
N VAL A 534 8.52 43.48 -4.51
CA VAL A 534 7.40 43.01 -3.68
C VAL A 534 7.42 41.48 -3.69
N GLY A 535 7.80 40.88 -2.57
CA GLY A 535 7.60 39.45 -2.33
C GLY A 535 6.13 39.17 -2.04
N VAL A 536 5.47 38.39 -2.88
CA VAL A 536 4.09 37.90 -2.63
C VAL A 536 4.17 36.55 -1.93
N ALA A 537 3.97 36.55 -0.61
CA ALA A 537 3.79 35.33 0.15
C ALA A 537 2.31 34.91 0.13
N ALA A 538 1.99 33.80 -0.50
CA ALA A 538 0.66 33.19 -0.40
C ALA A 538 0.58 32.39 0.90
N ARG A 539 -0.02 32.96 1.96
CA ARG A 539 -0.42 32.20 3.15
C ARG A 539 -1.78 31.56 2.91
N GLY A 540 -1.78 30.24 2.74
CA GLY A 540 -2.96 29.41 2.97
C GLY A 540 -2.82 28.78 4.36
N LEU A 541 -3.25 29.48 5.40
CA LEU A 541 -3.36 28.94 6.75
C LEU A 541 -4.82 28.93 7.16
N GLY A 542 -5.42 27.74 7.23
CA GLY A 542 -6.53 27.48 8.13
C GLY A 542 -5.97 27.36 9.53
N ALA A 543 -6.06 28.41 10.34
CA ALA A 543 -5.77 28.37 11.75
C ALA A 543 -7.05 27.98 12.51
N GLY A 544 -7.02 26.86 13.18
CA GLY A 544 -7.86 26.56 14.30
C GLY A 544 -6.99 26.39 15.52
N ALA A 545 -7.07 27.30 16.46
CA ALA A 545 -6.63 27.19 17.83
C ALA A 545 -7.71 27.81 18.73
N PRO A 546 -7.80 27.56 20.03
CA PRO A 546 -6.84 27.03 20.99
C PRO A 546 -7.05 25.58 21.37
#